data_78055b6d0b0f8f603dd2ac30d9d568a5
#
_entry.id   78055b6d0b0f8f603dd2ac30d9d568a5
#
_cell.length_a   1.000
_cell.length_b   1.000
_cell.length_c   1.000
_cell.angle_alpha   90.00
_cell.angle_beta   90.00
_cell.angle_gamma   90.00
#
_symmetry.space_group_name_H-M   'P 1'
#
loop_
_entity.id
_entity.type
_entity.pdbx_description
1 polymer ?
#
loop_
_entity_poly.entity_id
_entity_poly.type
_entity_poly.pdbx_seq_one_letter_code
_entity_poly.pdbx_strand_id
1 'polypeptide(L)'
;VSTRKLSNIPVKDFCKFLESQGLNVIKDSRGRGGHEKWSKSGMDRPITIQTHIDPVPEFIVKQVLRYLNIDRETFFKEFKK
;
A
#
# COMPACT_ATOMS: atom_id res chain seq x y z
N VAL A 1 13.90 -11.00 -15.71
CA VAL A 1 13.93 -10.87 -14.24
C VAL A 1 13.86 -9.40 -13.86
N SER A 2 12.93 -9.09 -12.99
CA SER A 2 12.77 -7.70 -12.57
C SER A 2 13.87 -7.32 -11.59
N THR A 3 14.57 -6.23 -11.89
CA THR A 3 15.55 -5.66 -10.97
C THR A 3 14.98 -4.47 -10.23
N ARG A 4 13.71 -4.20 -10.40
CA ARG A 4 13.09 -3.07 -9.76
C ARG A 4 13.06 -3.19 -8.25
N LYS A 5 13.35 -2.11 -7.59
CA LYS A 5 13.29 -2.05 -6.14
C LYS A 5 11.94 -1.49 -5.72
N LEU A 6 11.51 -1.87 -4.53
CA LEU A 6 10.28 -1.37 -3.96
C LEU A 6 10.51 -0.03 -3.24
N SER A 7 11.29 0.83 -3.88
CA SER A 7 11.62 2.15 -3.33
C SER A 7 11.12 3.23 -4.28
N ASN A 8 11.07 4.45 -3.79
CA ASN A 8 10.61 5.61 -4.57
C ASN A 8 9.17 5.45 -5.07
N ILE A 9 8.35 4.82 -4.27
CA ILE A 9 6.94 4.63 -4.61
C ILE A 9 6.15 5.76 -3.97
N PRO A 10 5.54 6.64 -4.77
CA PRO A 10 4.77 7.75 -4.19
C PRO A 10 3.59 7.23 -3.39
N VAL A 11 3.34 7.88 -2.25
CA VAL A 11 2.22 7.50 -1.39
C VAL A 11 0.91 7.51 -2.17
N LYS A 12 0.70 8.55 -2.95
CA LYS A 12 -0.52 8.70 -3.72
C LYS A 12 -0.75 7.50 -4.65
N ASP A 13 0.30 7.10 -5.34
CA ASP A 13 0.20 5.98 -6.28
C ASP A 13 0.01 4.66 -5.54
N PHE A 14 0.67 4.52 -4.39
CA PHE A 14 0.52 3.31 -3.59
C PHE A 14 -0.90 3.17 -3.06
N CYS A 15 -1.51 4.27 -2.65
CA CYS A 15 -2.90 4.25 -2.21
C CYS A 15 -3.85 3.85 -3.35
N LYS A 16 -3.57 4.32 -4.57
CA LYS A 16 -4.35 3.92 -5.72
C LYS A 16 -4.23 2.42 -5.97
N PHE A 17 -3.03 1.90 -5.77
CA PHE A 17 -2.82 0.46 -5.89
C PHE A 17 -3.67 -0.30 -4.86
N LEU A 18 -3.70 0.18 -3.63
CA LEU A 18 -4.51 -0.45 -2.59
C LEU A 18 -5.99 -0.45 -2.98
N GLU A 19 -6.46 0.65 -3.54
CA GLU A 19 -7.85 0.72 -4.00
C GLU A 19 -8.11 -0.30 -5.10
N SER A 20 -7.16 -0.48 -6.00
CA SER A 20 -7.32 -1.45 -7.09
C SER A 20 -7.39 -2.89 -6.56
N GLN A 21 -6.85 -3.12 -5.37
CA GLN A 21 -6.90 -4.43 -4.74
C GLN A 21 -8.15 -4.63 -3.89
N GLY A 22 -9.05 -3.66 -3.91
CA GLY A 22 -10.30 -3.76 -3.18
C GLY A 22 -10.28 -3.21 -1.77
N LEU A 23 -9.17 -2.59 -1.37
CA LEU A 23 -9.10 -2.02 -0.04
C LEU A 23 -9.75 -0.65 -0.01
N ASN A 24 -10.24 -0.27 1.17
CA ASN A 24 -10.83 1.03 1.39
C ASN A 24 -10.25 1.65 2.64
N VAL A 25 -10.10 2.96 2.63
CA VAL A 25 -9.61 3.66 3.82
C VAL A 25 -10.70 3.68 4.88
N ILE A 26 -10.30 3.46 6.12
CA ILE A 26 -11.22 3.51 7.25
C ILE A 26 -11.38 4.96 7.64
N LYS A 27 -12.61 5.46 7.55
CA LYS A 27 -12.90 6.88 7.73
C LYS A 27 -12.40 7.46 9.04
N ASP A 28 -12.50 6.70 10.10
CA ASP A 28 -12.11 7.19 11.42
C ASP A 28 -10.63 7.46 11.55
N SER A 29 -9.83 6.87 10.66
CA SER A 29 -8.38 7.03 10.72
C SER A 29 -7.90 8.18 9.85
N ARG A 30 -8.76 8.71 9.00
CA ARG A 30 -8.35 9.74 8.04
C ARG A 30 -8.04 11.05 8.75
N GLY A 31 -6.91 11.66 8.38
CA GLY A 31 -6.54 12.96 8.90
C GLY A 31 -5.87 12.96 10.26
N ARG A 32 -5.62 11.80 10.82
CA ARG A 32 -4.98 11.72 12.13
C ARG A 32 -3.48 11.53 11.99
N GLY A 33 -2.74 12.61 12.10
CA GLY A 33 -1.28 12.57 12.05
C GLY A 33 -0.72 11.96 10.79
N GLY A 34 -1.46 12.01 9.69
CA GLY A 34 -1.00 11.46 8.45
C GLY A 34 -1.09 9.93 8.36
N HIS A 35 -1.70 9.29 9.34
CA HIS A 35 -1.87 7.83 9.32
C HIS A 35 -3.24 7.48 8.78
N GLU A 36 -3.28 6.59 7.79
CA GLU A 36 -4.53 6.07 7.26
C GLU A 36 -4.54 4.56 7.37
N LYS A 37 -5.67 4.02 7.77
CA LYS A 37 -5.84 2.57 7.85
C LYS A 37 -6.67 2.10 6.68
N TRP A 38 -6.20 1.05 6.04
CA TRP A 38 -6.85 0.49 4.86
C TRP A 38 -7.25 -0.95 5.14
N SER A 39 -8.42 -1.34 4.69
CA SER A 39 -8.92 -2.67 4.94
C SER A 39 -9.88 -3.11 3.85
N LYS A 40 -10.11 -4.40 3.79
CA LYS A 40 -11.14 -4.96 2.93
C LYS A 40 -11.72 -6.20 3.61
N SER A 41 -12.83 -6.68 3.07
CA SER A 41 -13.48 -7.86 3.57
C SER A 41 -12.53 -9.05 3.59
N GLY A 42 -12.51 -9.76 4.69
CA GLY A 42 -11.65 -10.93 4.83
C GLY A 42 -10.28 -10.67 5.41
N MET A 43 -9.93 -9.42 5.67
CA MET A 43 -8.66 -9.09 6.30
C MET A 43 -8.76 -9.14 7.82
N ASP A 44 -7.75 -9.71 8.45
CA ASP A 44 -7.71 -9.79 9.91
C ASP A 44 -7.40 -8.45 10.55
N ARG A 45 -6.56 -7.66 9.90
CA ARG A 45 -6.14 -6.37 10.42
C ARG A 45 -6.02 -5.35 9.31
N PRO A 46 -6.24 -4.08 9.63
CA PRO A 46 -6.03 -3.04 8.63
C PRO A 46 -4.56 -2.80 8.38
N ILE A 47 -4.26 -2.26 7.21
CA ILE A 47 -2.92 -1.83 6.85
C ILE A 47 -2.81 -0.36 7.17
N THR A 48 -1.76 0.04 7.88
CA THR A 48 -1.55 1.45 8.21
C THR A 48 -0.55 2.06 7.25
N ILE A 49 -0.95 3.13 6.59
CA ILE A 49 -0.09 3.88 5.68
C ILE A 49 0.14 5.27 6.26
N GLN A 50 1.40 5.66 6.34
CA GLN A 50 1.76 6.99 6.82
C GLN A 50 1.83 7.93 5.64
N THR A 51 0.76 8.67 5.41
CA THR A 51 0.64 9.51 4.23
C THR A 51 1.53 10.74 4.26
N HIS A 52 2.08 11.08 5.42
CA HIS A 52 2.99 12.21 5.54
C HIS A 52 4.44 11.84 5.17
N ILE A 53 4.70 10.56 4.95
CA ILE A 53 6.04 10.10 4.55
C ILE A 53 5.97 9.67 3.09
N ASP A 54 6.64 10.42 2.23
CA ASP A 54 6.59 10.19 0.80
C ASP A 54 8.02 10.27 0.25
N PRO A 55 8.52 9.26 -0.44
CA PRO A 55 7.80 8.06 -0.88
C PRO A 55 7.57 7.06 0.25
N VAL A 56 6.74 6.06 -0.03
CA VAL A 56 6.47 5.01 0.95
C VAL A 56 7.76 4.26 1.25
N PRO A 57 8.11 4.09 2.54
CA PRO A 57 9.32 3.34 2.87
C PRO A 57 9.29 1.93 2.30
N GLU A 58 10.43 1.47 1.82
CA GLU A 58 10.50 0.17 1.17
C GLU A 58 10.02 -0.96 2.06
N PHE A 59 10.38 -0.92 3.35
CA PHE A 59 9.97 -1.99 4.24
C PHE A 59 8.45 -2.04 4.44
N ILE A 60 7.78 -0.89 4.35
CA ILE A 60 6.33 -0.84 4.43
C ILE A 60 5.71 -1.48 3.18
N VAL A 61 6.27 -1.17 2.01
CA VAL A 61 5.78 -1.77 0.77
C VAL A 61 5.91 -3.28 0.83
N LYS A 62 7.07 -3.77 1.26
CA LYS A 62 7.32 -5.20 1.38
C LYS A 62 6.34 -5.86 2.35
N GLN A 63 6.10 -5.20 3.47
CA GLN A 63 5.19 -5.71 4.49
C GLN A 63 3.77 -5.84 3.95
N VAL A 64 3.31 -4.81 3.24
CA VAL A 64 1.97 -4.79 2.67
C VAL A 64 1.81 -5.88 1.62
N LEU A 65 2.79 -6.01 0.73
CA LEU A 65 2.72 -7.02 -0.30
C LEU A 65 2.70 -8.42 0.28
N ARG A 66 3.50 -8.65 1.32
CA ARG A 66 3.51 -9.94 2.01
C ARG A 66 2.15 -10.24 2.63
N TYR A 67 1.58 -9.24 3.26
CA TYR A 67 0.30 -9.40 3.92
C TYR A 67 -0.82 -9.70 2.91
N LEU A 68 -0.78 -9.05 1.75
CA LEU A 68 -1.76 -9.26 0.70
C LEU A 68 -1.43 -10.46 -0.19
N ASN A 69 -0.28 -11.09 0.06
CA ASN A 69 0.16 -12.24 -0.71
C ASN A 69 0.33 -11.90 -2.19
N ILE A 70 0.93 -10.75 -2.44
CA ILE A 70 1.20 -10.25 -3.79
C ILE A 70 2.71 -10.26 -4.01
N ASP A 71 3.16 -10.86 -5.11
CA ASP A 71 4.59 -10.84 -5.38
C ASP A 71 4.99 -9.54 -6.07
N ARG A 72 6.31 -9.32 -6.12
CA ARG A 72 6.85 -8.09 -6.67
C ARG A 72 6.45 -7.87 -8.12
N GLU A 73 6.49 -8.92 -8.91
CA GLU A 73 6.14 -8.81 -10.33
C GLU A 73 4.70 -8.40 -10.50
N THR A 74 3.80 -9.02 -9.76
CA THR A 74 2.39 -8.69 -9.82
C THR A 74 2.15 -7.24 -9.39
N PHE A 75 2.85 -6.82 -8.34
CA PHE A 75 2.74 -5.45 -7.87
C PHE A 75 3.10 -4.45 -8.97
N PHE A 76 4.24 -4.63 -9.60
CA PHE A 76 4.66 -3.68 -10.63
C PHE A 76 3.79 -3.72 -11.85
N LYS A 77 3.26 -4.89 -12.17
CA LYS A 77 2.36 -5.03 -13.29
C LYS A 77 1.07 -4.23 -13.07
N GLU A 78 0.52 -4.32 -11.87
CA GLU A 78 -0.69 -3.58 -11.53
C GLU A 78 -0.42 -2.11 -11.28
N PHE A 79 0.72 -1.83 -10.68
CA PHE A 79 1.07 -0.49 -10.27
C PHE A 79 1.26 0.47 -11.44
N LYS A 80 1.71 -0.05 -12.56
CA LYS A 80 1.99 0.77 -13.73
C LYS A 80 0.80 1.18 -14.56
N LYS A 81 -0.35 0.72 -14.22
CA LYS A 81 -1.52 1.05 -15.01
C LYS A 81 -1.98 2.48 -14.86
#